data_0cf24d35a569918d677285ea5d73c432
#
_entry.id   0cf24d35a569918d677285ea5d73c432
#
_cell.length_a   1.000
_cell.length_b   1.000
_cell.length_c   1.000
_cell.angle_alpha   90.00
_cell.angle_beta   90.00
_cell.angle_gamma   90.00
#
_symmetry.space_group_name_H-M   'P 1'
#
loop_
_entity.id
_entity.type
_entity.pdbx_description
1 polymer ?
#
loop_
_entity_poly.entity_id
_entity_poly.type
_entity_poly.pdbx_seq_one_letter_code
_entity_poly.pdbx_strand_id
1 'polypeptide(L)'
;MIEEHESAREELKSSEEELLSSNEEFQSTNEELETAKEELQSLNEELSTTNDELRYRNHELRLIHDDVVVARDYADAIIDTMAEPLLVLESDLRVTRANDAFYRTFRTIAGDTIGALLYVLGNGQWNIPALRDLLEKLLPEQAVVRDFQITHDFPGIGTRTMRLNGARVVGRGHERNDSKVIDR
;
A
#
# COMPACT_ATOMS: atom_id res chain seq x y z
N MET A 1 56.14 -67.05 31.92
CA MET A 1 55.09 -67.70 31.08
C MET A 1 53.65 -67.52 31.62
N ILE A 2 53.39 -67.79 32.92
CA ILE A 2 52.00 -67.61 33.45
C ILE A 2 51.63 -66.14 33.54
N GLU A 3 52.51 -65.31 34.05
CA GLU A 3 52.30 -63.83 34.17
C GLU A 3 52.17 -63.12 32.80
N GLU A 4 52.88 -63.57 31.77
CA GLU A 4 52.73 -63.00 30.41
C GLU A 4 51.37 -63.37 29.78
N HIS A 5 50.81 -64.50 30.08
CA HIS A 5 49.48 -64.89 29.62
C HIS A 5 48.34 -64.13 30.36
N GLU A 6 48.55 -63.80 31.62
CA GLU A 6 47.58 -62.96 32.39
C GLU A 6 47.60 -61.56 31.88
N SER A 7 48.75 -60.92 31.66
CA SER A 7 48.87 -59.56 31.10
C SER A 7 48.25 -59.47 29.69
N ALA A 8 48.50 -60.44 28.80
CA ALA A 8 47.90 -60.46 27.47
C ALA A 8 46.38 -60.66 27.50
N ARG A 9 45.85 -61.32 28.50
CA ARG A 9 44.39 -61.46 28.69
C ARG A 9 43.74 -60.15 29.19
N GLU A 10 44.41 -59.43 30.09
CA GLU A 10 43.93 -58.13 30.55
C GLU A 10 43.95 -57.08 29.43
N GLU A 11 45.00 -57.07 28.59
CA GLU A 11 45.05 -56.17 27.41
C GLU A 11 43.96 -56.52 26.39
N LEU A 12 43.71 -57.80 26.12
CA LEU A 12 42.62 -58.20 25.22
C LEU A 12 41.25 -57.79 25.78
N LYS A 13 41.03 -57.98 27.06
CA LYS A 13 39.77 -57.57 27.70
C LYS A 13 39.58 -56.07 27.67
N SER A 14 40.61 -55.29 27.94
CA SER A 14 40.55 -53.82 27.81
C SER A 14 40.27 -53.40 26.37
N SER A 15 40.89 -54.02 25.38
CA SER A 15 40.61 -53.72 23.95
C SER A 15 39.21 -54.13 23.52
N GLU A 16 38.66 -55.27 24.06
CA GLU A 16 37.25 -55.63 23.81
C GLU A 16 36.26 -54.57 24.39
N GLU A 17 36.51 -54.10 25.62
CA GLU A 17 35.71 -53.08 26.28
C GLU A 17 35.75 -51.73 25.51
N GLU A 18 36.93 -51.33 25.01
CA GLU A 18 37.07 -50.13 24.17
C GLU A 18 36.32 -50.30 22.83
N LEU A 19 36.40 -51.45 22.20
CA LEU A 19 35.67 -51.73 20.95
C LEU A 19 34.17 -51.74 21.15
N LEU A 20 33.67 -52.29 22.27
CA LEU A 20 32.24 -52.24 22.59
C LEU A 20 31.77 -50.82 22.83
N SER A 21 32.50 -50.01 23.60
CA SER A 21 32.19 -48.59 23.83
C SER A 21 32.19 -47.80 22.54
N SER A 22 33.20 -47.99 21.67
CA SER A 22 33.26 -47.35 20.37
C SER A 22 32.09 -47.72 19.44
N ASN A 23 31.66 -48.99 19.51
CA ASN A 23 30.54 -49.47 18.72
C ASN A 23 29.19 -48.86 19.20
N GLU A 24 29.02 -48.72 20.51
CA GLU A 24 27.85 -48.01 21.08
C GLU A 24 27.82 -46.52 20.69
N GLU A 25 28.99 -45.84 20.70
CA GLU A 25 29.11 -44.49 20.23
C GLU A 25 28.76 -44.34 18.73
N PHE A 26 29.26 -45.24 17.90
CA PHE A 26 28.93 -45.29 16.48
C PHE A 26 27.43 -45.51 16.24
N GLN A 27 26.81 -46.40 17.02
CA GLN A 27 25.38 -46.65 16.89
C GLN A 27 24.58 -45.43 17.28
N SER A 28 24.92 -44.76 18.41
CA SER A 28 24.28 -43.53 18.85
C SER A 28 24.43 -42.40 17.80
N THR A 29 25.63 -42.23 17.25
CA THR A 29 25.89 -41.22 16.21
C THR A 29 25.09 -41.50 14.92
N ASN A 30 24.93 -42.77 14.55
CA ASN A 30 24.11 -43.15 13.39
C ASN A 30 22.63 -42.84 13.62
N GLU A 31 22.09 -43.10 14.83
CA GLU A 31 20.71 -42.79 15.18
C GLU A 31 20.47 -41.26 15.16
N GLU A 32 21.44 -40.49 15.69
CA GLU A 32 21.37 -39.01 15.61
C GLU A 32 21.41 -38.49 14.16
N LEU A 33 22.26 -39.09 13.31
CA LEU A 33 22.34 -38.74 11.89
C LEU A 33 21.06 -39.08 11.14
N GLU A 34 20.42 -40.20 11.44
CA GLU A 34 19.16 -40.60 10.82
C GLU A 34 18.03 -39.65 11.22
N THR A 35 17.95 -39.28 12.51
CA THR A 35 16.99 -38.27 13.02
C THR A 35 17.22 -36.92 12.37
N ALA A 36 18.46 -36.43 12.30
CA ALA A 36 18.78 -35.17 11.67
C ALA A 36 18.43 -35.13 10.16
N LYS A 37 18.60 -36.28 9.48
CA LYS A 37 18.22 -36.43 8.09
C LYS A 37 16.70 -36.35 7.89
N GLU A 38 15.92 -37.01 8.77
CA GLU A 38 14.45 -36.92 8.73
C GLU A 38 13.94 -35.50 9.01
N GLU A 39 14.55 -34.83 10.00
CA GLU A 39 14.23 -33.40 10.27
C GLU A 39 14.53 -32.50 9.09
N LEU A 40 15.69 -32.66 8.46
CA LEU A 40 16.06 -31.91 7.26
C LEU A 40 15.11 -32.18 6.08
N GLN A 41 14.65 -33.41 5.92
CA GLN A 41 13.68 -33.73 4.88
C GLN A 41 12.34 -33.07 5.15
N SER A 42 11.83 -33.10 6.39
CA SER A 42 10.59 -32.43 6.79
C SER A 42 10.69 -30.94 6.61
N LEU A 43 11.81 -30.33 7.00
CA LEU A 43 12.05 -28.89 6.80
C LEU A 43 12.04 -28.50 5.31
N ASN A 44 12.62 -29.36 4.47
CA ASN A 44 12.67 -29.11 3.02
C ASN A 44 11.27 -29.19 2.38
N GLU A 45 10.44 -30.13 2.83
CA GLU A 45 9.04 -30.24 2.40
C GLU A 45 8.22 -29.02 2.85
N GLU A 46 8.38 -28.55 4.10
CA GLU A 46 7.74 -27.34 4.61
C GLU A 46 8.18 -26.09 3.84
N LEU A 47 9.48 -25.98 3.55
CA LEU A 47 10.07 -24.89 2.79
C LEU A 47 9.54 -24.85 1.35
N SER A 48 9.39 -26.02 0.72
CA SER A 48 8.77 -26.13 -0.62
C SER A 48 7.32 -25.66 -0.59
N THR A 49 6.53 -26.12 0.38
CA THR A 49 5.13 -25.75 0.53
C THR A 49 4.96 -24.24 0.75
N THR A 50 5.78 -23.67 1.64
CA THR A 50 5.79 -22.24 1.92
C THR A 50 6.17 -21.41 0.68
N ASN A 51 7.15 -21.90 -0.09
CA ASN A 51 7.56 -21.24 -1.33
C ASN A 51 6.44 -21.23 -2.38
N ASP A 52 5.73 -22.34 -2.52
CA ASP A 52 4.61 -22.44 -3.45
C ASP A 52 3.43 -21.54 -3.01
N GLU A 53 3.16 -21.45 -1.70
CA GLU A 53 2.16 -20.53 -1.17
C GLU A 53 2.57 -19.05 -1.43
N LEU A 54 3.83 -18.70 -1.19
CA LEU A 54 4.34 -17.36 -1.49
C LEU A 54 4.24 -17.01 -2.98
N ARG A 55 4.51 -17.95 -3.87
CA ARG A 55 4.34 -17.75 -5.31
C ARG A 55 2.89 -17.52 -5.69
N TYR A 56 1.99 -18.31 -5.13
CA TYR A 56 0.55 -18.13 -5.35
C TYR A 56 0.07 -16.76 -4.86
N ARG A 57 0.43 -16.37 -3.64
CA ARG A 57 0.10 -15.05 -3.07
C ARG A 57 0.66 -13.90 -3.89
N ASN A 58 1.90 -14.01 -4.36
CA ASN A 58 2.49 -13.01 -5.24
C ASN A 58 1.74 -12.88 -6.57
N HIS A 59 1.27 -14.00 -7.13
CA HIS A 59 0.48 -13.96 -8.35
C HIS A 59 -0.88 -13.28 -8.11
N GLU A 60 -1.57 -13.64 -7.04
CA GLU A 60 -2.85 -13.02 -6.65
C GLU A 60 -2.72 -11.50 -6.43
N LEU A 61 -1.67 -11.09 -5.71
CA LEU A 61 -1.39 -9.66 -5.49
C LEU A 61 -1.13 -8.91 -6.79
N ARG A 62 -0.45 -9.51 -7.76
CA ARG A 62 -0.24 -8.89 -9.08
C ARG A 62 -1.56 -8.71 -9.83
N LEU A 63 -2.43 -9.71 -9.85
CA LEU A 63 -3.73 -9.59 -10.51
C LEU A 63 -4.58 -8.47 -9.88
N ILE A 64 -4.64 -8.42 -8.55
CA ILE A 64 -5.36 -7.35 -7.83
C ILE A 64 -4.74 -5.98 -8.14
N HIS A 65 -3.41 -5.90 -8.17
CA HIS A 65 -2.72 -4.65 -8.50
C HIS A 65 -3.06 -4.17 -9.92
N ASP A 66 -3.02 -5.07 -10.89
CA ASP A 66 -3.33 -4.75 -12.29
C ASP A 66 -4.79 -4.28 -12.43
N ASP A 67 -5.74 -4.93 -11.76
CA ASP A 67 -7.14 -4.52 -11.75
C ASP A 67 -7.33 -3.12 -11.14
N VAL A 68 -6.61 -2.81 -10.05
CA VAL A 68 -6.64 -1.48 -9.41
C VAL A 68 -6.07 -0.41 -10.35
N VAL A 69 -4.97 -0.70 -11.03
CA VAL A 69 -4.36 0.23 -12.00
C VAL A 69 -5.33 0.51 -13.14
N VAL A 70 -5.91 -0.53 -13.73
CA VAL A 70 -6.90 -0.37 -14.83
C VAL A 70 -8.12 0.43 -14.37
N ALA A 71 -8.66 0.15 -13.20
CA ALA A 71 -9.81 0.89 -12.66
C ALA A 71 -9.48 2.37 -12.40
N ARG A 72 -8.28 2.65 -11.89
CA ARG A 72 -7.78 4.01 -11.69
C ARG A 72 -7.66 4.75 -13.03
N ASP A 73 -6.98 4.14 -14.00
CA ASP A 73 -6.73 4.76 -15.30
C ASP A 73 -8.04 5.03 -16.05
N TYR A 74 -9.03 4.14 -15.89
CA TYR A 74 -10.37 4.35 -16.41
C TYR A 74 -11.10 5.53 -15.73
N ALA A 75 -11.04 5.63 -14.40
CA ALA A 75 -11.60 6.76 -13.67
C ALA A 75 -10.92 8.08 -14.05
N ASP A 76 -9.60 8.05 -14.24
CA ASP A 76 -8.80 9.18 -14.69
C ASP A 76 -9.23 9.65 -16.07
N ALA A 77 -9.41 8.74 -17.03
CA ALA A 77 -9.86 9.06 -18.37
C ALA A 77 -11.28 9.68 -18.37
N ILE A 78 -12.19 9.18 -17.54
CA ILE A 78 -13.53 9.76 -17.39
C ILE A 78 -13.43 11.20 -16.90
N ILE A 79 -12.67 11.44 -15.83
CA ILE A 79 -12.49 12.77 -15.23
C ILE A 79 -11.92 13.76 -16.26
N ASP A 80 -10.90 13.35 -17.02
CA ASP A 80 -10.23 14.22 -17.98
C ASP A 80 -11.08 14.51 -19.23
N THR A 81 -12.02 13.61 -19.57
CA THR A 81 -13.00 13.84 -20.67
C THR A 81 -14.22 14.65 -20.26
N MET A 82 -14.43 14.90 -18.95
CA MET A 82 -15.54 15.76 -18.51
C MET A 82 -15.42 17.18 -19.06
N ALA A 83 -16.52 17.70 -19.59
CA ALA A 83 -16.57 19.06 -20.10
C ALA A 83 -16.61 20.13 -18.99
N GLU A 84 -17.04 19.75 -17.80
CA GLU A 84 -17.16 20.61 -16.64
C GLU A 84 -15.87 20.64 -15.82
N PRO A 85 -15.45 21.83 -15.33
CA PRO A 85 -14.31 21.96 -14.46
C PRO A 85 -14.49 21.16 -13.16
N LEU A 86 -13.50 20.32 -12.83
CA LEU A 86 -13.49 19.49 -11.63
C LEU A 86 -12.21 19.69 -10.84
N LEU A 87 -12.36 19.81 -9.52
CA LEU A 87 -11.26 19.82 -8.55
C LEU A 87 -11.49 18.75 -7.49
N VAL A 88 -10.42 18.06 -7.10
CA VAL A 88 -10.37 17.19 -5.91
C VAL A 88 -9.46 17.87 -4.89
N LEU A 89 -9.97 18.00 -3.68
CA LEU A 89 -9.27 18.63 -2.56
C LEU A 89 -9.08 17.62 -1.43
N GLU A 90 -7.96 17.72 -0.74
CA GLU A 90 -7.77 17.08 0.57
C GLU A 90 -8.58 17.81 1.67
N SER A 91 -8.61 17.21 2.85
CA SER A 91 -9.30 17.78 4.01
C SER A 91 -8.78 19.16 4.41
N ASP A 92 -7.50 19.45 4.17
CA ASP A 92 -6.84 20.73 4.38
C ASP A 92 -7.03 21.73 3.21
N LEU A 93 -7.87 21.36 2.22
CA LEU A 93 -8.19 22.17 1.04
C LEU A 93 -7.03 22.34 0.05
N ARG A 94 -6.03 21.46 0.09
CA ARG A 94 -5.04 21.39 -0.98
C ARG A 94 -5.58 20.63 -2.17
N VAL A 95 -5.26 21.11 -3.36
CA VAL A 95 -5.67 20.47 -4.62
C VAL A 95 -4.82 19.21 -4.85
N THR A 96 -5.47 18.07 -4.91
CA THR A 96 -4.82 16.80 -5.29
C THR A 96 -5.01 16.50 -6.77
N ARG A 97 -6.11 16.98 -7.35
CA ARG A 97 -6.41 16.75 -8.76
C ARG A 97 -7.26 17.88 -9.35
N ALA A 98 -7.03 18.16 -10.61
CA ALA A 98 -7.88 19.01 -11.45
C ALA A 98 -7.97 18.38 -12.85
N ASN A 99 -9.09 18.51 -13.53
CA ASN A 99 -9.24 18.03 -14.89
C ASN A 99 -8.87 19.11 -15.94
N ASP A 100 -8.75 18.69 -17.19
CA ASP A 100 -8.44 19.57 -18.30
C ASP A 100 -9.43 20.74 -18.47
N ALA A 101 -10.72 20.50 -18.19
CA ALA A 101 -11.73 21.55 -18.25
C ALA A 101 -11.46 22.66 -17.22
N PHE A 102 -10.97 22.30 -16.03
CA PHE A 102 -10.56 23.28 -15.02
C PHE A 102 -9.40 24.14 -15.53
N TYR A 103 -8.34 23.51 -16.04
CA TYR A 103 -7.18 24.23 -16.55
C TYR A 103 -7.53 25.18 -17.70
N ARG A 104 -8.36 24.73 -18.63
CA ARG A 104 -8.81 25.56 -19.75
C ARG A 104 -9.71 26.72 -19.29
N THR A 105 -10.65 26.47 -18.38
CA THR A 105 -11.63 27.46 -17.93
C THR A 105 -10.98 28.58 -17.14
N PHE A 106 -10.08 28.22 -16.21
CA PHE A 106 -9.44 29.16 -15.29
C PHE A 106 -8.04 29.60 -15.71
N ARG A 107 -7.58 29.18 -16.89
CA ARG A 107 -6.29 29.53 -17.48
C ARG A 107 -5.11 29.31 -16.56
N THR A 108 -5.09 28.16 -15.93
CA THR A 108 -4.02 27.69 -15.01
C THR A 108 -3.36 26.42 -15.54
N ILE A 109 -2.27 26.01 -14.91
CA ILE A 109 -1.53 24.80 -15.25
C ILE A 109 -1.38 23.88 -14.03
N ALA A 110 -1.12 22.60 -14.27
CA ALA A 110 -1.01 21.61 -13.21
C ALA A 110 0.09 21.97 -12.18
N GLY A 111 1.24 22.48 -12.64
CA GLY A 111 2.36 22.85 -11.78
C GLY A 111 2.04 23.93 -10.74
N ASP A 112 1.12 24.85 -11.07
CA ASP A 112 0.70 25.92 -10.17
C ASP A 112 -0.54 25.52 -9.35
N THR A 113 -1.20 24.43 -9.71
CA THR A 113 -2.49 24.03 -9.13
C THR A 113 -2.37 22.89 -8.14
N ILE A 114 -1.66 21.82 -8.52
CA ILE A 114 -1.55 20.62 -7.69
C ILE A 114 -0.69 20.88 -6.44
N GLY A 115 -1.18 20.46 -5.28
CA GLY A 115 -0.55 20.69 -3.98
C GLY A 115 -0.76 22.08 -3.40
N ALA A 116 -1.26 23.04 -4.19
CA ALA A 116 -1.55 24.39 -3.72
C ALA A 116 -2.83 24.42 -2.87
N LEU A 117 -2.86 25.28 -1.85
CA LEU A 117 -4.07 25.56 -1.10
C LEU A 117 -5.07 26.30 -2.01
N LEU A 118 -6.32 25.83 -2.08
CA LEU A 118 -7.34 26.39 -2.97
C LEU A 118 -7.42 27.92 -2.89
N TYR A 119 -7.40 28.47 -1.68
CA TYR A 119 -7.60 29.92 -1.48
C TYR A 119 -6.43 30.80 -1.93
N VAL A 120 -5.25 30.22 -2.22
CA VAL A 120 -4.10 30.96 -2.75
C VAL A 120 -3.93 30.80 -4.27
N LEU A 121 -4.70 29.92 -4.89
CA LEU A 121 -4.65 29.71 -6.34
C LEU A 121 -4.93 31.03 -7.11
N GLY A 122 -4.14 31.26 -8.16
CA GLY A 122 -4.31 32.40 -9.04
C GLY A 122 -4.27 33.74 -8.30
N ASN A 123 -3.27 33.92 -7.41
CA ASN A 123 -3.13 35.10 -6.55
C ASN A 123 -4.31 35.37 -5.60
N GLY A 124 -4.92 34.28 -5.10
CA GLY A 124 -6.00 34.39 -4.11
C GLY A 124 -7.39 34.60 -4.71
N GLN A 125 -7.56 34.51 -6.02
CA GLN A 125 -8.86 34.68 -6.68
C GLN A 125 -9.92 33.67 -6.21
N TRP A 126 -9.53 32.56 -5.62
CA TRP A 126 -10.42 31.54 -5.04
C TRP A 126 -10.76 31.76 -3.57
N ASN A 127 -10.21 32.83 -2.97
CA ASN A 127 -10.55 33.21 -1.60
C ASN A 127 -11.91 33.96 -1.52
N ILE A 128 -12.95 33.25 -1.91
CA ILE A 128 -14.33 33.77 -2.01
C ILE A 128 -15.07 33.41 -0.72
N PRO A 129 -15.67 34.38 0.02
CA PRO A 129 -16.36 34.07 1.28
C PRO A 129 -17.44 33.00 1.14
N ALA A 130 -18.26 33.05 0.09
CA ALA A 130 -19.29 32.04 -0.18
C ALA A 130 -18.70 30.63 -0.43
N LEU A 131 -17.53 30.56 -1.09
CA LEU A 131 -16.82 29.28 -1.30
C LEU A 131 -16.25 28.73 0.02
N ARG A 132 -15.77 29.61 0.90
CA ARG A 132 -15.35 29.21 2.25
C ARG A 132 -16.52 28.62 3.05
N ASP A 133 -17.66 29.28 3.03
CA ASP A 133 -18.86 28.80 3.72
C ASP A 133 -19.30 27.43 3.16
N LEU A 134 -19.22 27.24 1.84
CA LEU A 134 -19.49 25.94 1.23
C LEU A 134 -18.53 24.84 1.74
N LEU A 135 -17.23 25.09 1.71
CA LEU A 135 -16.22 24.09 1.99
C LEU A 135 -15.99 23.82 3.48
N GLU A 136 -16.07 24.87 4.30
CA GLU A 136 -15.72 24.80 5.72
C GLU A 136 -16.94 24.55 6.62
N LYS A 137 -18.14 24.87 6.15
CA LYS A 137 -19.37 24.72 6.94
C LYS A 137 -20.36 23.72 6.31
N LEU A 138 -20.76 23.94 5.06
CA LEU A 138 -21.83 23.16 4.44
C LEU A 138 -21.39 21.72 4.11
N LEU A 139 -20.24 21.54 3.47
CA LEU A 139 -19.75 20.19 3.10
C LEU A 139 -19.38 19.29 4.28
N PRO A 140 -18.84 19.77 5.40
CA PRO A 140 -18.66 18.94 6.59
C PRO A 140 -19.96 18.44 7.21
N GLU A 141 -21.03 19.24 7.14
CA GLU A 141 -22.35 18.91 7.68
C GLU A 141 -23.19 18.08 6.70
N GLN A 142 -23.11 18.41 5.42
CA GLN A 142 -23.86 17.78 4.34
C GLN A 142 -22.90 17.06 3.41
N ALA A 143 -22.97 15.73 3.34
CA ALA A 143 -22.06 14.94 2.50
C ALA A 143 -22.08 15.33 1.01
N VAL A 144 -23.15 15.96 0.54
CA VAL A 144 -23.31 16.43 -0.85
C VAL A 144 -24.02 17.79 -0.84
N VAL A 145 -23.47 18.76 -1.56
CA VAL A 145 -24.10 20.05 -1.85
C VAL A 145 -24.26 20.18 -3.36
N ARG A 146 -25.43 20.61 -3.81
CA ARG A 146 -25.74 20.76 -5.25
C ARG A 146 -26.22 22.16 -5.53
N ASP A 147 -25.97 22.64 -6.78
CA ASP A 147 -26.47 23.89 -7.33
C ASP A 147 -26.11 25.12 -6.48
N PHE A 148 -24.98 25.07 -5.76
CA PHE A 148 -24.52 26.23 -4.98
C PHE A 148 -23.99 27.32 -5.93
N GLN A 149 -24.65 28.46 -5.97
CA GLN A 149 -24.34 29.49 -6.92
C GLN A 149 -23.39 30.55 -6.35
N ILE A 150 -22.29 30.79 -7.06
CA ILE A 150 -21.32 31.85 -6.75
C ILE A 150 -21.10 32.72 -7.97
N THR A 151 -21.13 34.03 -7.76
CA THR A 151 -20.72 35.03 -8.77
C THR A 151 -19.44 35.68 -8.27
N HIS A 152 -18.39 35.66 -9.09
CA HIS A 152 -17.10 36.24 -8.77
C HIS A 152 -16.40 36.80 -10.01
N ASP A 153 -15.62 37.88 -9.81
CA ASP A 153 -14.81 38.47 -10.87
C ASP A 153 -13.38 37.88 -10.83
N PHE A 154 -13.05 37.11 -11.85
CA PHE A 154 -11.74 36.47 -11.98
C PHE A 154 -10.79 37.34 -12.80
N PRO A 155 -9.62 37.72 -12.30
CA PRO A 155 -8.61 38.46 -13.05
C PRO A 155 -8.30 37.81 -14.40
N GLY A 156 -8.40 38.53 -15.50
CA GLY A 156 -8.10 38.03 -16.84
C GLY A 156 -9.17 37.12 -17.48
N ILE A 157 -10.24 36.79 -16.75
CA ILE A 157 -11.36 35.96 -17.24
C ILE A 157 -12.66 36.76 -17.20
N GLY A 158 -12.76 37.72 -16.26
CA GLY A 158 -13.95 38.54 -16.00
C GLY A 158 -14.94 37.87 -15.07
N THR A 159 -16.07 38.54 -14.86
CA THR A 159 -17.13 38.09 -13.96
C THR A 159 -17.75 36.77 -14.45
N ARG A 160 -17.78 35.80 -13.58
CA ARG A 160 -18.39 34.48 -13.82
C ARG A 160 -19.40 34.13 -12.74
N THR A 161 -20.55 33.65 -13.16
CA THR A 161 -21.52 33.02 -12.28
C THR A 161 -21.37 31.51 -12.46
N MET A 162 -21.00 30.79 -11.38
CA MET A 162 -20.76 29.36 -11.36
C MET A 162 -21.82 28.70 -10.50
N ARG A 163 -22.25 27.51 -10.91
CA ARG A 163 -22.98 26.55 -10.07
C ARG A 163 -22.00 25.47 -9.64
N LEU A 164 -21.86 25.33 -8.36
CA LEU A 164 -20.92 24.37 -7.78
C LEU A 164 -21.69 23.18 -7.21
N ASN A 165 -21.21 22.00 -7.54
CA ASN A 165 -21.61 20.77 -6.88
C ASN A 165 -20.41 20.29 -6.07
N GLY A 166 -20.62 19.94 -4.83
CA GLY A 166 -19.58 19.46 -3.94
C GLY A 166 -20.00 18.16 -3.28
N ALA A 167 -19.08 17.22 -3.20
CA ALA A 167 -19.27 15.99 -2.47
C ALA A 167 -18.05 15.66 -1.61
N ARG A 168 -18.30 15.15 -0.40
CA ARG A 168 -17.24 14.62 0.45
C ARG A 168 -17.03 13.15 0.12
N VAL A 169 -15.80 12.81 -0.28
CA VAL A 169 -15.39 11.43 -0.53
C VAL A 169 -14.76 10.88 0.73
N VAL A 170 -15.39 9.86 1.33
CA VAL A 170 -14.86 9.14 2.49
C VAL A 170 -14.06 7.93 1.98
N GLY A 171 -12.75 7.96 2.11
CA GLY A 171 -11.88 6.83 1.78
C GLY A 171 -12.10 5.66 2.74
N ARG A 172 -12.38 4.46 2.24
CA ARG A 172 -12.39 3.24 3.04
C ARG A 172 -10.96 2.82 3.38
N GLY A 173 -10.37 3.40 4.39
CA GLY A 173 -9.11 2.86 4.88
C GLY A 173 -7.96 3.85 5.02
N HIS A 174 -8.18 4.90 5.74
CA HIS A 174 -7.23 5.64 6.58
C HIS A 174 -8.01 6.81 7.17
N GLU A 175 -8.06 6.88 8.47
CA GLU A 175 -8.74 7.96 9.23
C GLU A 175 -8.16 9.37 9.00
N ARG A 176 -7.44 9.62 7.91
CA ARG A 176 -6.71 10.88 7.68
C ARG A 176 -6.92 11.58 6.35
N ASN A 177 -7.77 11.08 5.42
CA ASN A 177 -7.91 11.75 4.13
C ASN A 177 -9.35 11.76 3.63
N ASP A 178 -10.15 12.66 4.21
CA ASP A 178 -11.43 13.06 3.61
C ASP A 178 -11.15 14.01 2.44
N SER A 179 -11.26 13.52 1.22
CA SER A 179 -11.13 14.36 0.02
C SER A 179 -12.47 15.00 -0.34
N LYS A 180 -12.43 16.26 -0.79
CA LYS A 180 -13.60 17.02 -1.26
C LYS A 180 -13.55 17.15 -2.78
N VAL A 181 -14.63 16.81 -3.44
CA VAL A 181 -14.78 16.97 -4.90
C VAL A 181 -15.70 18.15 -5.18
N ILE A 182 -15.26 19.04 -6.02
CA ILE A 182 -16.03 20.20 -6.49
C ILE A 182 -16.08 20.17 -8.01
N ASP A 183 -17.28 20.14 -8.56
CA ASP A 183 -17.54 20.36 -9.98
C ASP A 183 -18.47 21.59 -10.19
N ARG A 184 -18.68 21.94 -11.45
CA ARG A 184 -19.43 23.13 -11.84
C ARG A 184 -20.93 22.88 -12.05
#